data_6bfeb8686ba3878d5cddcf6ec3ac4fff
#
_entry.id   6bfeb8686ba3878d5cddcf6ec3ac4fff
#
_cell.length_a   1.000
_cell.length_b   1.000
_cell.length_c   1.000
_cell.angle_alpha   90.00
_cell.angle_beta   90.00
_cell.angle_gamma   90.00
#
_symmetry.space_group_name_H-M   'P 1'
#
loop_
_entity.id
_entity.type
_entity.pdbx_description
1 polymer ?
#
loop_
_entity_poly.entity_id
_entity_poly.type
_entity_poly.pdbx_seq_one_letter_code
_entity_poly.pdbx_strand_id
1 'polypeptide(L)'
;GHVNTMAEAVLHLRKRFPAESMKPGDIYMTNDPWLAAGHLNDFLLLMPAFKNGEVVGYASCTSHLVDLGGLGMGPEGSDIYDEGLLIPPCRLAEDGDPNALLMDVIRANSREPIGNEGDIYALIACCEAGVNRLTAMMDEFGIDDLQDLSRYIVETSRRGTIQAIAEVPNGSYHNMMWVDGYENELELHATLTVTDTAMHVDFSGTSGYSKKGINVPLNYATAYTVFGLRCIVGSDIPNNAGSLGPFTVDGPPGCILNAQHPAPVAMRHTLGQVTPDLVLGCLHQAMPEAVPAEGASCMFDLPMRHAPEVAREGGRRFAIEPVHNGGTGARPQADGLSATAYPSGVFGSQVEITESVAPVIIWRRELRSDSGGAGKYRGGLGQTIELSS
;
A
#
# COMPACT_ATOMS: atom_id res chain seq x y z
N GLY A 1 0.90 -1.85 -3.79
CA GLY A 1 -0.37 -1.44 -3.18
C GLY A 1 -0.63 0.05 -3.34
N HIS A 2 0.25 0.91 -2.85
CA HIS A 2 0.02 2.37 -2.82
C HIS A 2 -0.28 3.01 -4.18
N VAL A 3 0.31 2.52 -5.26
CA VAL A 3 0.10 3.10 -6.61
C VAL A 3 -1.37 3.11 -7.02
N ASN A 4 -2.11 2.07 -6.70
CA ASN A 4 -3.53 1.98 -7.07
C ASN A 4 -4.42 2.82 -6.14
N THR A 5 -4.07 2.93 -4.85
CA THR A 5 -4.83 3.75 -3.89
C THR A 5 -4.60 5.24 -4.08
N MET A 6 -3.40 5.67 -4.53
CA MET A 6 -3.07 7.09 -4.72
C MET A 6 -3.99 7.78 -5.73
N ALA A 7 -4.28 7.15 -6.87
CA ALA A 7 -5.15 7.76 -7.87
C ALA A 7 -6.57 8.02 -7.32
N GLU A 8 -7.10 7.09 -6.53
CA GLU A 8 -8.41 7.24 -5.90
C GLU A 8 -8.38 8.31 -4.80
N ALA A 9 -7.34 8.33 -3.98
CA ALA A 9 -7.14 9.36 -2.96
C ALA A 9 -7.07 10.78 -3.57
N VAL A 10 -6.44 10.94 -4.73
CA VAL A 10 -6.47 12.20 -5.49
C VAL A 10 -7.91 12.62 -5.84
N LEU A 11 -8.75 11.67 -6.25
CA LEU A 11 -10.17 11.96 -6.54
C LEU A 11 -10.93 12.40 -5.28
N HIS A 12 -10.67 11.79 -4.13
CA HIS A 12 -11.26 12.20 -2.85
C HIS A 12 -10.83 13.62 -2.46
N LEU A 13 -9.53 13.95 -2.57
CA LEU A 13 -9.02 15.29 -2.31
C LEU A 13 -9.63 16.34 -3.27
N ARG A 14 -9.71 16.01 -4.57
CA ARG A 14 -10.35 16.89 -5.57
C ARG A 14 -11.84 17.11 -5.34
N LYS A 15 -12.55 16.11 -4.81
CA LYS A 15 -13.97 16.26 -4.42
C LYS A 15 -14.12 17.23 -3.25
N ARG A 16 -13.18 17.21 -2.30
CA ARG A 16 -13.17 18.12 -1.14
C ARG A 16 -12.66 19.52 -1.50
N PHE A 17 -11.69 19.59 -2.39
CA PHE A 17 -11.04 20.81 -2.87
C PHE A 17 -11.13 20.83 -4.41
N PRO A 18 -12.18 21.44 -5.00
CA PRO A 18 -12.29 21.56 -6.46
C PRO A 18 -11.14 22.40 -7.04
N ALA A 19 -10.77 22.13 -8.31
CA ALA A 19 -9.64 22.77 -8.97
C ALA A 19 -9.74 24.31 -8.95
N GLU A 20 -10.94 24.85 -9.04
CA GLU A 20 -11.23 26.30 -9.03
C GLU A 20 -10.92 26.96 -7.68
N SER A 21 -10.81 26.16 -6.60
CA SER A 21 -10.45 26.63 -5.26
C SER A 21 -8.96 26.55 -4.97
N MET A 22 -8.18 25.90 -5.85
CA MET A 22 -6.75 25.67 -5.67
C MET A 22 -5.95 26.85 -6.23
N LYS A 23 -4.79 27.10 -5.63
CA LYS A 23 -3.83 28.13 -6.05
C LYS A 23 -2.45 27.51 -6.29
N PRO A 24 -1.58 28.18 -7.06
CA PRO A 24 -0.17 27.81 -7.14
C PRO A 24 0.46 27.77 -5.74
N GLY A 25 1.23 26.72 -5.45
CA GLY A 25 1.87 26.55 -4.15
C GLY A 25 0.99 25.89 -3.08
N ASP A 26 -0.31 25.68 -3.32
CA ASP A 26 -1.16 24.92 -2.40
C ASP A 26 -0.73 23.44 -2.37
N ILE A 27 -0.71 22.87 -1.18
CA ILE A 27 -0.51 21.42 -0.98
C ILE A 27 -1.61 20.90 -0.07
N TYR A 28 -2.21 19.80 -0.46
CA TYR A 28 -3.27 19.12 0.28
C TYR A 28 -2.76 17.78 0.81
N MET A 29 -3.29 17.34 1.94
CA MET A 29 -2.90 16.07 2.55
C MET A 29 -4.06 15.35 3.21
N THR A 30 -3.86 14.06 3.44
CA THR A 30 -4.63 13.22 4.35
C THR A 30 -3.84 11.97 4.70
N ASN A 31 -4.15 11.37 5.85
CA ASN A 31 -3.75 9.99 6.17
C ASN A 31 -4.97 9.13 6.52
N ASP A 32 -6.17 9.55 6.14
CA ASP A 32 -7.39 8.77 6.37
C ASP A 32 -7.30 7.40 5.68
N PRO A 33 -7.36 6.28 6.42
CA PRO A 33 -7.20 4.93 5.88
C PRO A 33 -8.17 4.57 4.76
N TRP A 34 -9.40 5.07 4.83
CA TRP A 34 -10.45 4.76 3.85
C TRP A 34 -10.38 5.64 2.61
N LEU A 35 -9.61 6.72 2.66
CA LEU A 35 -9.41 7.65 1.54
C LEU A 35 -8.03 7.51 0.90
N ALA A 36 -7.05 6.94 1.60
CA ALA A 36 -5.66 6.83 1.17
C ALA A 36 -5.16 5.37 1.16
N ALA A 37 -4.22 4.99 2.02
CA ALA A 37 -3.46 3.74 1.90
C ALA A 37 -3.78 2.68 2.97
N GLY A 38 -4.91 2.78 3.64
CA GLY A 38 -5.46 1.73 4.51
C GLY A 38 -5.01 1.74 5.96
N HIS A 39 -4.09 2.63 6.40
CA HIS A 39 -3.74 2.90 7.80
C HIS A 39 -3.23 4.34 8.00
N LEU A 40 -3.11 4.77 9.25
CA LEU A 40 -2.78 6.16 9.58
C LEU A 40 -1.36 6.56 9.21
N ASN A 41 -0.41 5.64 9.24
CA ASN A 41 1.00 5.95 9.03
C ASN A 41 1.34 6.43 7.60
N ASP A 42 0.50 6.12 6.61
CA ASP A 42 0.73 6.51 5.22
C ASP A 42 0.14 7.90 4.93
N PHE A 43 1.02 8.90 4.93
CA PHE A 43 0.66 10.27 4.53
C PHE A 43 0.62 10.40 3.02
N LEU A 44 -0.47 10.93 2.51
CA LEU A 44 -0.62 11.24 1.09
C LEU A 44 -0.68 12.76 0.90
N LEU A 45 0.15 13.27 -0.02
CA LEU A 45 0.16 14.66 -0.44
C LEU A 45 -0.31 14.81 -1.89
N LEU A 46 -0.92 15.94 -2.18
CA LEU A 46 -1.38 16.36 -3.50
C LEU A 46 -1.02 17.82 -3.75
N MET A 47 -0.32 18.11 -4.85
CA MET A 47 0.00 19.46 -5.31
C MET A 47 -0.54 19.68 -6.72
N PRO A 48 -1.33 20.75 -6.98
CA PRO A 48 -1.79 21.09 -8.32
C PRO A 48 -0.66 21.69 -9.16
N ALA A 49 -0.56 21.28 -10.41
CA ALA A 49 0.32 21.86 -11.42
C ALA A 49 -0.44 22.93 -12.21
N PHE A 50 0.08 24.15 -12.26
CA PHE A 50 -0.53 25.24 -12.98
C PHE A 50 0.26 25.60 -14.24
N LYS A 51 -0.46 25.89 -15.33
CA LYS A 51 0.07 26.51 -16.55
C LYS A 51 -0.94 27.53 -17.06
N ASN A 52 -0.47 28.72 -17.40
CA ASN A 52 -1.32 29.83 -17.88
C ASN A 52 -2.50 30.17 -16.94
N GLY A 53 -2.35 29.96 -15.63
CA GLY A 53 -3.39 30.20 -14.63
C GLY A 53 -4.41 29.08 -14.43
N GLU A 54 -4.32 27.99 -15.19
CA GLU A 54 -5.21 26.83 -15.11
C GLU A 54 -4.49 25.61 -14.52
N VAL A 55 -5.23 24.75 -13.81
CA VAL A 55 -4.72 23.46 -13.32
C VAL A 55 -4.61 22.48 -14.49
N VAL A 56 -3.40 22.09 -14.84
CA VAL A 56 -3.12 21.14 -15.95
C VAL A 56 -2.85 19.72 -15.48
N GLY A 57 -2.64 19.52 -14.18
CA GLY A 57 -2.36 18.20 -13.62
C GLY A 57 -2.12 18.27 -12.12
N TYR A 58 -1.73 17.14 -11.55
CA TYR A 58 -1.43 17.00 -10.12
C TYR A 58 -0.18 16.15 -9.93
N ALA A 59 0.68 16.53 -8.99
CA ALA A 59 1.66 15.64 -8.41
C ALA A 59 1.14 15.10 -7.09
N SER A 60 1.26 13.79 -6.87
CA SER A 60 0.88 13.14 -5.63
C SER A 60 1.93 12.13 -5.23
N CYS A 61 2.23 12.07 -3.95
CA CYS A 61 3.12 11.08 -3.38
C CYS A 61 2.62 10.61 -2.01
N THR A 62 3.14 9.49 -1.56
CA THR A 62 2.83 8.93 -0.23
C THR A 62 4.09 8.38 0.39
N SER A 63 4.20 8.50 1.70
CA SER A 63 5.24 7.87 2.51
C SER A 63 4.67 7.41 3.84
N HIS A 64 5.25 6.33 4.35
CA HIS A 64 4.99 5.84 5.69
C HIS A 64 5.77 6.68 6.69
N LEU A 65 5.10 7.18 7.73
CA LEU A 65 5.70 7.87 8.88
C LEU A 65 5.80 6.89 10.06
N VAL A 66 6.96 6.86 10.70
CA VAL A 66 7.29 5.82 11.70
C VAL A 66 6.45 5.87 12.97
N ASP A 67 5.96 7.04 13.39
CA ASP A 67 5.18 7.17 14.63
C ASP A 67 4.20 8.36 14.60
N LEU A 68 2.95 8.08 14.86
CA LEU A 68 1.86 9.06 14.94
C LEU A 68 1.17 9.07 16.32
N GLY A 69 1.87 8.64 17.35
CA GLY A 69 1.31 8.54 18.70
C GLY A 69 0.45 7.28 18.88
N GLY A 70 -0.59 7.38 19.68
CA GLY A 70 -1.47 6.27 20.01
C GLY A 70 -0.73 5.04 20.55
N LEU A 71 -1.26 3.86 20.25
CA LEU A 71 -0.60 2.57 20.53
C LEU A 71 0.55 2.28 19.55
N GLY A 72 0.65 3.06 18.46
CA GLY A 72 1.67 2.89 17.41
C GLY A 72 1.35 1.76 16.44
N MET A 73 2.36 1.36 15.67
CA MET A 73 2.24 0.29 14.67
C MET A 73 2.18 -1.07 15.39
N GLY A 74 0.97 -1.58 15.57
CA GLY A 74 0.70 -2.84 16.25
C GLY A 74 -0.79 -3.22 16.18
N PRO A 75 -1.15 -4.46 16.47
CA PRO A 75 -2.53 -4.93 16.37
C PRO A 75 -3.40 -4.63 17.59
N GLU A 76 -2.86 -4.01 18.64
CA GLU A 76 -3.49 -3.89 19.95
C GLU A 76 -4.66 -2.91 19.99
N GLY A 77 -4.76 -1.97 19.05
CA GLY A 77 -5.86 -1.02 18.94
C GLY A 77 -7.21 -1.70 18.82
N SER A 78 -8.24 -1.15 19.48
CA SER A 78 -9.62 -1.63 19.41
C SER A 78 -10.46 -0.85 18.39
N ASP A 79 -10.00 0.32 18.01
CA ASP A 79 -10.53 1.17 16.94
C ASP A 79 -9.44 2.10 16.40
N ILE A 80 -9.76 2.88 15.37
CA ILE A 80 -8.82 3.80 14.72
C ILE A 80 -8.30 4.89 15.67
N TYR A 81 -9.05 5.26 16.70
CA TYR A 81 -8.66 6.34 17.63
C TYR A 81 -7.56 5.90 18.59
N ASP A 82 -7.40 4.59 18.81
CA ASP A 82 -6.29 4.02 19.57
C ASP A 82 -4.97 4.03 18.76
N GLU A 83 -5.04 4.05 17.43
CA GLU A 83 -3.90 3.83 16.54
C GLU A 83 -3.02 5.06 16.34
N GLY A 84 -3.56 6.27 16.54
CA GLY A 84 -2.77 7.49 16.43
C GLY A 84 -3.52 8.70 15.87
N LEU A 85 -2.77 9.66 15.33
CA LEU A 85 -3.31 10.90 14.79
C LEU A 85 -3.93 10.72 13.41
N LEU A 86 -5.26 10.84 13.31
CA LEU A 86 -5.98 10.89 12.05
C LEU A 86 -6.09 12.34 11.57
N ILE A 87 -5.62 12.59 10.35
CA ILE A 87 -5.70 13.90 9.68
C ILE A 87 -6.66 13.77 8.50
N PRO A 88 -7.85 14.40 8.57
CA PRO A 88 -8.79 14.40 7.46
C PRO A 88 -8.24 15.18 6.26
N PRO A 89 -8.86 15.08 5.07
CA PRO A 89 -8.49 15.91 3.93
C PRO A 89 -8.41 17.38 4.30
N CYS A 90 -7.21 17.95 4.28
CA CYS A 90 -6.93 19.33 4.66
C CYS A 90 -5.85 19.96 3.78
N ARG A 91 -5.66 21.28 3.89
CA ARG A 91 -4.56 22.00 3.24
C ARG A 91 -3.34 21.97 4.17
N LEU A 92 -2.25 21.36 3.69
CA LEU A 92 -0.96 21.34 4.39
C LEU A 92 -0.18 22.64 4.17
N ALA A 93 -0.19 23.20 2.97
CA ALA A 93 0.52 24.43 2.64
C ALA A 93 -0.34 25.36 1.80
N GLU A 94 -0.15 26.67 1.99
CA GLU A 94 -0.73 27.74 1.17
C GLU A 94 0.41 28.61 0.62
N ASP A 95 0.44 28.80 -0.71
CA ASP A 95 1.48 29.57 -1.40
C ASP A 95 2.91 29.08 -1.08
N GLY A 96 3.10 27.78 -0.90
CA GLY A 96 4.36 27.15 -0.54
C GLY A 96 4.71 27.12 0.95
N ASP A 97 3.98 27.88 1.79
CA ASP A 97 4.21 27.94 3.22
C ASP A 97 3.41 26.86 3.99
N PRO A 98 4.06 25.90 4.67
CA PRO A 98 3.38 24.90 5.47
C PRO A 98 2.58 25.49 6.64
N ASN A 99 1.42 24.93 6.91
CA ASN A 99 0.57 25.31 8.03
C ASN A 99 1.27 25.00 9.38
N ALA A 100 1.75 26.04 10.05
CA ALA A 100 2.52 25.90 11.29
C ALA A 100 1.73 25.16 12.38
N LEU A 101 0.43 25.42 12.54
CA LEU A 101 -0.39 24.74 13.53
C LEU A 101 -0.49 23.23 13.24
N LEU A 102 -0.69 22.84 11.99
CA LEU A 102 -0.77 21.44 11.60
C LEU A 102 0.58 20.72 11.84
N MET A 103 1.70 21.37 11.49
CA MET A 103 3.04 20.84 11.76
C MET A 103 3.29 20.70 13.28
N ASP A 104 2.86 21.67 14.09
CA ASP A 104 2.97 21.60 15.55
C ASP A 104 2.11 20.47 16.13
N VAL A 105 0.89 20.26 15.63
CA VAL A 105 0.03 19.14 16.03
C VAL A 105 0.70 17.80 15.71
N ILE A 106 1.27 17.64 14.51
CA ILE A 106 1.99 16.40 14.13
C ILE A 106 3.19 16.17 15.05
N ARG A 107 4.03 17.20 15.28
CA ARG A 107 5.17 17.10 16.20
C ARG A 107 4.75 16.70 17.62
N ALA A 108 3.70 17.34 18.15
CA ALA A 108 3.22 17.11 19.52
C ALA A 108 2.67 15.69 19.73
N ASN A 109 2.18 15.05 18.69
CA ASN A 109 1.60 13.71 18.73
C ASN A 109 2.58 12.59 18.32
N SER A 110 3.82 12.92 17.96
CA SER A 110 4.82 11.93 17.54
C SER A 110 5.90 11.71 18.63
N ARG A 111 6.38 10.47 18.74
CA ARG A 111 7.57 10.14 19.55
C ARG A 111 8.87 10.39 18.77
N GLU A 112 8.75 10.47 17.41
CA GLU A 112 9.85 10.74 16.46
C GLU A 112 9.57 12.01 15.62
N PRO A 113 9.37 13.18 16.27
CA PRO A 113 8.89 14.38 15.59
C PRO A 113 9.85 14.91 14.53
N ILE A 114 11.17 14.75 14.73
CA ILE A 114 12.19 15.22 13.78
C ILE A 114 12.17 14.37 12.50
N GLY A 115 12.09 13.04 12.65
CA GLY A 115 12.01 12.13 11.53
C GLY A 115 10.74 12.37 10.70
N ASN A 116 9.59 12.40 11.35
CA ASN A 116 8.31 12.66 10.68
C ASN A 116 8.26 14.02 9.97
N GLU A 117 8.80 15.05 10.58
CA GLU A 117 8.88 16.37 9.95
C GLU A 117 9.78 16.34 8.70
N GLY A 118 10.93 15.66 8.78
CA GLY A 118 11.81 15.45 7.64
C GLY A 118 11.13 14.73 6.50
N ASP A 119 10.37 13.68 6.79
CA ASP A 119 9.61 12.91 5.79
C ASP A 119 8.50 13.77 5.15
N ILE A 120 7.79 14.60 5.91
CA ILE A 120 6.79 15.52 5.35
C ILE A 120 7.44 16.53 4.40
N TYR A 121 8.58 17.12 4.76
CA TYR A 121 9.31 18.02 3.86
C TYR A 121 9.83 17.28 2.61
N ALA A 122 10.24 16.03 2.74
CA ALA A 122 10.63 15.22 1.58
C ALA A 122 9.45 14.96 0.63
N LEU A 123 8.24 14.71 1.18
CA LEU A 123 7.01 14.58 0.39
C LEU A 123 6.65 15.90 -0.32
N ILE A 124 6.77 17.05 0.35
CA ILE A 124 6.58 18.38 -0.24
C ILE A 124 7.54 18.55 -1.42
N ALA A 125 8.84 18.34 -1.20
CA ALA A 125 9.86 18.46 -2.25
C ALA A 125 9.62 17.50 -3.42
N CYS A 126 9.11 16.30 -3.15
CA CYS A 126 8.72 15.33 -4.17
C CYS A 126 7.58 15.88 -5.06
N CYS A 127 6.53 16.44 -4.46
CA CYS A 127 5.42 17.06 -5.19
C CYS A 127 5.89 18.25 -6.02
N GLU A 128 6.72 19.15 -5.45
CA GLU A 128 7.29 20.30 -6.17
C GLU A 128 8.14 19.86 -7.37
N ALA A 129 9.02 18.87 -7.18
CA ALA A 129 9.80 18.31 -8.27
C ALA A 129 8.91 17.70 -9.37
N GLY A 130 7.81 17.03 -8.98
CA GLY A 130 6.83 16.47 -9.89
C GLY A 130 6.14 17.54 -10.73
N VAL A 131 5.62 18.59 -10.09
CA VAL A 131 4.96 19.74 -10.74
C VAL A 131 5.93 20.45 -11.69
N ASN A 132 7.14 20.78 -11.21
CA ASN A 132 8.13 21.48 -12.02
C ASN A 132 8.57 20.69 -13.25
N ARG A 133 8.74 19.37 -13.12
CA ARG A 133 9.06 18.48 -14.26
C ARG A 133 7.94 18.35 -15.25
N LEU A 134 6.69 18.28 -14.77
CA LEU A 134 5.50 18.23 -15.62
C LEU A 134 5.38 19.49 -16.47
N THR A 135 5.45 20.66 -15.85
CA THR A 135 5.35 21.95 -16.56
C THR A 135 6.53 22.18 -17.51
N ALA A 136 7.76 21.81 -17.10
CA ALA A 136 8.94 21.89 -17.98
C ALA A 136 8.81 20.97 -19.22
N MET A 137 8.28 19.75 -19.04
CA MET A 137 7.98 18.85 -20.15
C MET A 137 6.94 19.46 -21.10
N MET A 138 5.88 20.08 -20.55
CA MET A 138 4.88 20.76 -21.37
C MET A 138 5.47 21.92 -22.17
N ASP A 139 6.39 22.68 -21.57
CA ASP A 139 7.12 23.77 -22.27
C ASP A 139 8.04 23.23 -23.38
N GLU A 140 8.80 22.16 -23.10
CA GLU A 140 9.68 21.51 -24.07
C GLU A 140 8.95 21.03 -25.31
N PHE A 141 7.74 20.45 -25.12
CA PHE A 141 6.93 19.93 -26.22
C PHE A 141 5.91 20.94 -26.79
N GLY A 142 5.85 22.15 -26.25
CA GLY A 142 4.95 23.21 -26.70
C GLY A 142 3.46 22.86 -26.54
N ILE A 143 3.13 22.14 -25.44
CA ILE A 143 1.74 21.76 -25.11
C ILE A 143 1.20 22.62 -23.97
N ASP A 144 -0.03 23.13 -24.15
CA ASP A 144 -0.71 23.99 -23.17
C ASP A 144 -1.59 23.21 -22.20
N ASP A 145 -2.09 22.04 -22.60
CA ASP A 145 -2.85 21.12 -21.75
C ASP A 145 -2.48 19.65 -22.02
N LEU A 146 -2.90 18.76 -21.13
CA LEU A 146 -2.60 17.33 -21.21
C LEU A 146 -3.80 16.46 -21.62
N GLN A 147 -4.92 17.04 -22.02
CA GLN A 147 -6.18 16.32 -22.20
C GLN A 147 -6.09 15.26 -23.32
N ASP A 148 -5.58 15.63 -24.49
CA ASP A 148 -5.48 14.71 -25.61
C ASP A 148 -4.40 13.63 -25.36
N LEU A 149 -3.27 14.00 -24.79
CA LEU A 149 -2.21 13.06 -24.44
C LEU A 149 -2.69 12.05 -23.37
N SER A 150 -3.32 12.52 -22.31
CA SER A 150 -3.84 11.65 -21.25
C SER A 150 -4.95 10.74 -21.75
N ARG A 151 -5.86 11.25 -22.60
CA ARG A 151 -6.89 10.43 -23.24
C ARG A 151 -6.27 9.32 -24.09
N TYR A 152 -5.29 9.65 -24.93
CA TYR A 152 -4.59 8.66 -25.76
C TYR A 152 -3.92 7.57 -24.92
N ILE A 153 -3.19 7.95 -23.85
CA ILE A 153 -2.52 7.01 -22.95
C ILE A 153 -3.54 6.09 -22.27
N VAL A 154 -4.58 6.67 -21.67
CA VAL A 154 -5.61 5.93 -20.94
C VAL A 154 -6.39 4.98 -21.86
N GLU A 155 -6.84 5.44 -23.03
CA GLU A 155 -7.57 4.62 -23.99
C GLU A 155 -6.71 3.49 -24.60
N THR A 156 -5.42 3.77 -24.88
CA THR A 156 -4.48 2.77 -25.39
C THR A 156 -4.22 1.69 -24.35
N SER A 157 -3.96 2.08 -23.11
CA SER A 157 -3.76 1.14 -22.01
C SER A 157 -5.02 0.31 -21.74
N ARG A 158 -6.21 0.94 -21.76
CA ARG A 158 -7.48 0.22 -21.59
C ARG A 158 -7.70 -0.84 -22.66
N ARG A 159 -7.48 -0.50 -23.92
CA ARG A 159 -7.62 -1.47 -25.04
C ARG A 159 -6.65 -2.63 -24.88
N GLY A 160 -5.38 -2.36 -24.57
CA GLY A 160 -4.39 -3.41 -24.33
C GLY A 160 -4.81 -4.33 -23.18
N THR A 161 -5.29 -3.76 -22.07
CA THR A 161 -5.75 -4.54 -20.92
C THR A 161 -6.98 -5.40 -21.27
N ILE A 162 -7.96 -4.86 -21.99
CA ILE A 162 -9.13 -5.63 -22.43
C ILE A 162 -8.70 -6.78 -23.36
N GLN A 163 -7.74 -6.57 -24.26
CA GLN A 163 -7.19 -7.63 -25.10
C GLN A 163 -6.53 -8.73 -24.27
N ALA A 164 -5.74 -8.36 -23.25
CA ALA A 164 -5.12 -9.33 -22.34
C ALA A 164 -6.17 -10.11 -21.51
N ILE A 165 -7.24 -9.45 -21.08
CA ILE A 165 -8.35 -10.10 -20.36
C ILE A 165 -9.07 -11.10 -21.28
N ALA A 166 -9.29 -10.77 -22.53
CA ALA A 166 -9.96 -11.64 -23.51
C ALA A 166 -9.19 -12.95 -23.79
N GLU A 167 -7.91 -13.03 -23.44
CA GLU A 167 -7.12 -14.26 -23.52
C GLU A 167 -7.38 -15.22 -22.34
N VAL A 168 -8.01 -14.71 -21.27
CA VAL A 168 -8.38 -15.53 -20.10
C VAL A 168 -9.76 -16.13 -20.33
N PRO A 169 -9.96 -17.44 -20.15
CA PRO A 169 -11.27 -18.07 -20.29
C PRO A 169 -12.34 -17.37 -19.44
N ASN A 170 -13.48 -17.06 -20.05
CA ASN A 170 -14.64 -16.52 -19.33
C ASN A 170 -15.18 -17.53 -18.32
N GLY A 171 -15.57 -17.06 -17.15
CA GLY A 171 -16.10 -17.94 -16.11
C GLY A 171 -16.11 -17.29 -14.74
N SER A 172 -16.50 -18.09 -13.76
CA SER A 172 -16.44 -17.75 -12.34
C SER A 172 -15.58 -18.77 -11.63
N TYR A 173 -14.53 -18.30 -10.97
CA TYR A 173 -13.49 -19.10 -10.32
C TYR A 173 -13.44 -18.74 -8.85
N HIS A 174 -13.52 -19.74 -7.98
CA HIS A 174 -13.55 -19.55 -6.55
C HIS A 174 -12.29 -20.10 -5.89
N ASN A 175 -11.75 -19.35 -4.93
CA ASN A 175 -10.67 -19.82 -4.06
C ASN A 175 -10.91 -19.38 -2.61
N MET A 176 -10.31 -20.12 -1.69
CA MET A 176 -10.38 -19.84 -0.27
C MET A 176 -9.04 -20.15 0.39
N MET A 177 -8.65 -19.31 1.33
CA MET A 177 -7.45 -19.49 2.15
C MET A 177 -7.80 -19.37 3.63
N TRP A 178 -7.14 -20.20 4.43
CA TRP A 178 -7.13 -20.09 5.88
C TRP A 178 -5.91 -19.29 6.31
N VAL A 179 -6.10 -18.32 7.20
CA VAL A 179 -5.03 -17.55 7.81
C VAL A 179 -5.23 -17.46 9.30
N ASP A 180 -4.11 -17.29 10.04
CA ASP A 180 -4.18 -17.09 11.47
C ASP A 180 -4.91 -15.80 11.81
N GLY A 181 -5.76 -15.85 12.84
CA GLY A 181 -6.39 -14.70 13.47
C GLY A 181 -6.06 -14.65 14.95
N TYR A 182 -6.49 -13.60 15.63
CA TYR A 182 -6.29 -13.46 17.09
C TYR A 182 -7.37 -14.17 17.89
N GLU A 183 -8.61 -14.14 17.44
CA GLU A 183 -9.74 -14.77 18.12
C GLU A 183 -10.00 -16.17 17.62
N ASN A 184 -9.93 -16.35 16.33
CA ASN A 184 -10.16 -17.62 15.61
C ASN A 184 -9.37 -17.60 14.31
N GLU A 185 -9.20 -18.76 13.67
CA GLU A 185 -8.78 -18.83 12.27
C GLU A 185 -9.74 -18.03 11.39
N LEU A 186 -9.21 -17.42 10.36
CA LEU A 186 -9.95 -16.59 9.42
C LEU A 186 -10.04 -17.29 8.06
N GLU A 187 -11.23 -17.31 7.50
CA GLU A 187 -11.47 -17.73 6.13
C GLU A 187 -11.49 -16.50 5.22
N LEU A 188 -10.61 -16.48 4.23
CA LEU A 188 -10.61 -15.48 3.17
C LEU A 188 -11.15 -16.13 1.90
N HIS A 189 -12.24 -15.61 1.36
CA HIS A 189 -12.87 -16.08 0.14
C HIS A 189 -12.72 -15.08 -0.99
N ALA A 190 -12.50 -15.56 -2.22
CA ALA A 190 -12.58 -14.75 -3.42
C ALA A 190 -13.31 -15.50 -4.52
N THR A 191 -14.19 -14.82 -5.21
CA THR A 191 -14.79 -15.27 -6.46
C THR A 191 -14.38 -14.32 -7.58
N LEU A 192 -13.52 -14.79 -8.49
CA LEU A 192 -13.11 -14.07 -9.69
C LEU A 192 -14.07 -14.37 -10.82
N THR A 193 -14.76 -13.36 -11.31
CA THR A 193 -15.60 -13.44 -12.51
C THR A 193 -14.87 -12.77 -13.68
N VAL A 194 -14.63 -13.54 -14.74
CA VAL A 194 -13.96 -13.10 -15.98
C VAL A 194 -14.98 -13.01 -17.10
N THR A 195 -14.99 -11.88 -17.78
CA THR A 195 -15.74 -11.63 -19.02
C THR A 195 -14.79 -11.18 -20.13
N ASP A 196 -15.24 -11.04 -21.37
CA ASP A 196 -14.41 -10.58 -22.49
C ASP A 196 -13.72 -9.24 -22.25
N THR A 197 -14.20 -8.42 -21.33
CA THR A 197 -13.75 -7.02 -21.16
C THR A 197 -13.39 -6.61 -19.74
N ALA A 198 -13.65 -7.46 -18.75
CA ALA A 198 -13.47 -7.11 -17.36
C ALA A 198 -13.21 -8.33 -16.46
N MET A 199 -12.55 -8.08 -15.35
CA MET A 199 -12.41 -8.99 -14.22
C MET A 199 -13.01 -8.38 -12.96
N HIS A 200 -13.84 -9.13 -12.27
CA HIS A 200 -14.47 -8.73 -11.02
C HIS A 200 -14.16 -9.73 -9.92
N VAL A 201 -13.72 -9.24 -8.76
CA VAL A 201 -13.48 -10.07 -7.56
C VAL A 201 -14.48 -9.70 -6.48
N ASP A 202 -15.18 -10.70 -5.96
CA ASP A 202 -16.08 -10.58 -4.82
C ASP A 202 -15.54 -11.38 -3.63
N PHE A 203 -15.44 -10.72 -2.46
CA PHE A 203 -14.97 -11.32 -1.20
C PHE A 203 -16.10 -11.88 -0.34
N SER A 204 -17.31 -12.08 -0.87
CA SER A 204 -18.43 -12.68 -0.14
C SER A 204 -18.06 -14.06 0.42
N GLY A 205 -18.40 -14.29 1.68
CA GLY A 205 -18.00 -15.50 2.43
C GLY A 205 -16.77 -15.31 3.32
N THR A 206 -15.99 -14.25 3.12
CA THR A 206 -14.84 -13.91 3.97
C THR A 206 -15.29 -13.62 5.41
N SER A 207 -14.50 -14.05 6.39
CA SER A 207 -14.71 -13.83 7.83
C SER A 207 -14.98 -12.36 8.18
N GLY A 208 -15.70 -12.15 9.27
CA GLY A 208 -15.99 -10.83 9.84
C GLY A 208 -14.77 -10.18 10.49
N TYR A 209 -14.98 -9.00 11.12
CA TYR A 209 -13.92 -8.21 11.77
C TYR A 209 -13.19 -8.98 12.87
N SER A 210 -11.87 -8.76 12.96
CA SER A 210 -11.09 -8.96 14.16
C SER A 210 -11.30 -7.77 15.12
N LYS A 211 -11.18 -8.03 16.43
CA LYS A 211 -11.10 -6.98 17.46
C LYS A 211 -9.72 -6.30 17.48
N LYS A 212 -8.79 -6.77 16.66
CA LYS A 212 -7.41 -6.33 16.56
C LYS A 212 -7.18 -5.58 15.25
N GLY A 213 -6.14 -4.77 15.21
CA GLY A 213 -5.80 -3.88 14.11
C GLY A 213 -5.38 -4.55 12.80
N ILE A 214 -5.89 -5.75 12.50
CA ILE A 214 -5.60 -6.49 11.26
C ILE A 214 -6.69 -6.37 10.19
N ASN A 215 -7.74 -5.58 10.44
CA ASN A 215 -8.81 -5.37 9.47
C ASN A 215 -8.31 -4.55 8.28
N VAL A 216 -8.89 -4.76 7.12
CA VAL A 216 -8.40 -4.21 5.85
C VAL A 216 -9.48 -3.33 5.23
N PRO A 217 -9.25 -2.02 5.03
CA PRO A 217 -10.11 -1.17 4.22
C PRO A 217 -10.16 -1.67 2.77
N LEU A 218 -11.33 -1.57 2.13
CA LEU A 218 -11.54 -2.13 0.78
C LEU A 218 -10.60 -1.52 -0.28
N ASN A 219 -10.24 -0.24 -0.16
CA ASN A 219 -9.28 0.41 -1.06
C ASN A 219 -7.92 -0.29 -1.05
N TYR A 220 -7.42 -0.69 0.13
CA TYR A 220 -6.17 -1.43 0.26
C TYR A 220 -6.30 -2.88 -0.26
N ALA A 221 -7.37 -3.58 0.09
CA ALA A 221 -7.67 -4.92 -0.44
C ALA A 221 -7.78 -4.90 -1.97
N THR A 222 -8.48 -3.90 -2.54
CA THR A 222 -8.58 -3.67 -3.99
C THR A 222 -7.21 -3.50 -4.63
N ALA A 223 -6.36 -2.64 -4.05
CA ALA A 223 -5.05 -2.35 -4.60
C ALA A 223 -4.17 -3.60 -4.73
N TYR A 224 -4.13 -4.45 -3.71
CA TYR A 224 -3.34 -5.69 -3.75
C TYR A 224 -3.97 -6.78 -4.61
N THR A 225 -5.29 -6.90 -4.59
CA THR A 225 -6.02 -7.84 -5.48
C THR A 225 -5.76 -7.52 -6.95
N VAL A 226 -5.91 -6.27 -7.34
CA VAL A 226 -5.64 -5.81 -8.71
C VAL A 226 -4.16 -5.95 -9.05
N PHE A 227 -3.25 -5.69 -8.10
CA PHE A 227 -1.82 -5.95 -8.29
C PHE A 227 -1.55 -7.42 -8.63
N GLY A 228 -2.12 -8.37 -7.87
CA GLY A 228 -1.97 -9.81 -8.13
C GLY A 228 -2.42 -10.18 -9.54
N LEU A 229 -3.62 -9.77 -9.94
CA LEU A 229 -4.14 -10.02 -11.30
C LEU A 229 -3.25 -9.39 -12.38
N ARG A 230 -2.79 -8.16 -12.17
CA ARG A 230 -1.93 -7.42 -13.11
C ARG A 230 -0.53 -8.01 -13.26
N CYS A 231 -0.02 -8.76 -12.30
CA CYS A 231 1.23 -9.51 -12.45
C CYS A 231 1.16 -10.56 -13.57
N ILE A 232 -0.04 -11.05 -13.87
CA ILE A 232 -0.27 -12.10 -14.89
C ILE A 232 -0.95 -11.52 -16.13
N VAL A 233 -2.00 -10.72 -15.95
CA VAL A 233 -2.85 -10.22 -17.05
C VAL A 233 -2.42 -8.82 -17.47
N GLY A 234 -1.82 -8.70 -18.64
CA GLY A 234 -1.33 -7.46 -19.23
C GLY A 234 -0.20 -6.81 -18.41
N SER A 235 0.74 -7.59 -17.90
CA SER A 235 1.84 -7.15 -17.01
C SER A 235 2.79 -6.13 -17.66
N ASP A 236 2.87 -6.08 -18.97
CA ASP A 236 3.68 -5.16 -19.78
C ASP A 236 2.99 -3.81 -20.05
N ILE A 237 1.71 -3.67 -19.70
CA ILE A 237 0.96 -2.42 -19.88
C ILE A 237 1.20 -1.50 -18.68
N PRO A 238 1.61 -0.23 -18.86
CA PRO A 238 1.82 0.70 -17.75
C PRO A 238 0.57 0.93 -16.90
N ASN A 239 0.75 1.05 -15.58
CA ASN A 239 -0.35 1.33 -14.66
C ASN A 239 -0.89 2.77 -14.85
N ASN A 240 -2.18 2.86 -15.15
CA ASN A 240 -2.95 4.10 -15.19
C ASN A 240 -4.46 3.79 -15.11
N ALA A 241 -5.32 4.79 -15.11
CA ALA A 241 -6.77 4.60 -15.01
C ALA A 241 -7.35 3.69 -16.12
N GLY A 242 -6.73 3.67 -17.29
CA GLY A 242 -7.14 2.80 -18.41
C GLY A 242 -6.82 1.33 -18.15
N SER A 243 -5.59 1.04 -17.72
CA SER A 243 -5.16 -0.34 -17.46
C SER A 243 -5.76 -0.94 -16.19
N LEU A 244 -6.13 -0.12 -15.21
CA LEU A 244 -6.71 -0.57 -13.94
C LEU A 244 -8.24 -0.63 -13.99
N GLY A 245 -8.90 0.22 -14.79
CA GLY A 245 -10.35 0.34 -14.86
C GLY A 245 -11.13 -0.94 -15.20
N PRO A 246 -10.61 -1.88 -16.00
CA PRO A 246 -11.27 -3.16 -16.27
C PRO A 246 -11.31 -4.13 -15.07
N PHE A 247 -10.59 -3.84 -13.97
CA PHE A 247 -10.58 -4.64 -12.76
C PHE A 247 -11.44 -3.97 -11.68
N THR A 248 -12.36 -4.71 -11.10
CA THR A 248 -13.20 -4.25 -9.98
C THR A 248 -13.15 -5.24 -8.83
N VAL A 249 -13.24 -4.72 -7.61
CA VAL A 249 -13.22 -5.54 -6.39
C VAL A 249 -14.36 -5.09 -5.49
N ASP A 250 -15.05 -6.04 -4.91
CA ASP A 250 -16.13 -5.81 -3.98
C ASP A 250 -16.08 -6.79 -2.81
N GLY A 251 -16.82 -6.50 -1.75
CA GLY A 251 -16.95 -7.36 -0.58
C GLY A 251 -18.02 -6.83 0.35
N PRO A 252 -18.71 -7.71 1.10
CA PRO A 252 -19.76 -7.26 2.01
C PRO A 252 -19.17 -6.34 3.09
N PRO A 253 -19.85 -5.20 3.39
CA PRO A 253 -19.48 -4.38 4.53
C PRO A 253 -19.47 -5.22 5.81
N GLY A 254 -18.39 -5.12 6.59
CA GLY A 254 -18.23 -5.92 7.81
C GLY A 254 -17.43 -7.20 7.65
N CYS A 255 -17.04 -7.60 6.43
CA CYS A 255 -16.00 -8.59 6.27
C CYS A 255 -14.61 -7.96 6.55
N ILE A 256 -13.64 -8.80 6.96
CA ILE A 256 -12.30 -8.33 7.36
C ILE A 256 -11.54 -7.65 6.23
N LEU A 257 -11.87 -7.92 4.95
CA LEU A 257 -11.29 -7.30 3.75
C LEU A 257 -12.08 -6.07 3.26
N ASN A 258 -13.15 -5.68 3.95
CA ASN A 258 -13.92 -4.45 3.71
C ASN A 258 -14.29 -3.79 5.04
N ALA A 259 -13.26 -3.47 5.82
CA ALA A 259 -13.41 -2.82 7.10
C ALA A 259 -13.98 -1.41 6.96
N GLN A 260 -15.00 -1.13 7.76
CA GLN A 260 -15.64 0.19 7.82
C GLN A 260 -15.10 0.99 9.01
N HIS A 261 -15.03 2.31 8.86
CA HIS A 261 -14.72 3.21 9.97
C HIS A 261 -15.71 2.96 11.14
N PRO A 262 -15.25 2.89 12.40
CA PRO A 262 -13.89 3.15 12.92
C PRO A 262 -13.06 1.88 13.22
N ALA A 263 -13.16 0.81 12.44
CA ALA A 263 -12.43 -0.43 12.69
C ALA A 263 -10.91 -0.19 12.85
N PRO A 264 -10.21 -0.94 13.74
CA PRO A 264 -8.76 -0.85 13.86
C PRO A 264 -8.07 -1.49 12.64
N VAL A 265 -7.07 -0.79 12.06
CA VAL A 265 -6.49 -1.14 10.75
C VAL A 265 -4.96 -0.97 10.69
N ALA A 266 -4.29 -0.69 11.83
CA ALA A 266 -2.86 -0.38 11.84
C ALA A 266 -2.01 -1.43 11.11
N MET A 267 -2.31 -2.72 11.32
CA MET A 267 -1.63 -3.86 10.71
C MET A 267 -2.40 -4.47 9.51
N ARG A 268 -3.17 -3.62 8.76
CA ARG A 268 -3.96 -4.09 7.59
C ARG A 268 -3.15 -4.91 6.58
N HIS A 269 -1.83 -4.70 6.52
CA HIS A 269 -0.96 -5.39 5.57
C HIS A 269 -0.84 -6.89 5.85
N THR A 270 -1.00 -7.35 7.08
CA THR A 270 -0.93 -8.76 7.44
C THR A 270 -1.92 -9.64 6.67
N LEU A 271 -3.10 -9.10 6.38
CA LEU A 271 -4.13 -9.78 5.58
C LEU A 271 -4.26 -9.22 4.17
N GLY A 272 -4.13 -7.90 4.02
CA GLY A 272 -4.27 -7.27 2.71
C GLY A 272 -3.23 -7.74 1.68
N GLN A 273 -2.03 -8.11 2.13
CA GLN A 273 -0.98 -8.66 1.27
C GLN A 273 -1.14 -10.14 0.94
N VAL A 274 -2.10 -10.84 1.54
CA VAL A 274 -2.47 -12.21 1.17
C VAL A 274 -3.43 -12.22 -0.03
N THR A 275 -4.13 -11.11 -0.31
CA THR A 275 -5.12 -11.05 -1.39
C THR A 275 -4.57 -11.34 -2.79
N PRO A 276 -3.30 -11.02 -3.16
CA PRO A 276 -2.72 -11.49 -4.42
C PRO A 276 -2.73 -13.02 -4.56
N ASP A 277 -2.27 -13.77 -3.56
CA ASP A 277 -2.24 -15.23 -3.62
C ASP A 277 -3.67 -15.80 -3.58
N LEU A 278 -4.57 -15.20 -2.82
CA LEU A 278 -5.99 -15.57 -2.79
C LEU A 278 -6.62 -15.49 -4.19
N VAL A 279 -6.43 -14.38 -4.92
CA VAL A 279 -7.01 -14.20 -6.25
C VAL A 279 -6.23 -14.95 -7.34
N LEU A 280 -4.92 -15.15 -7.16
CA LEU A 280 -4.13 -16.00 -8.04
C LEU A 280 -4.58 -17.47 -7.97
N GLY A 281 -5.05 -17.95 -6.81
CA GLY A 281 -5.69 -19.26 -6.68
C GLY A 281 -6.99 -19.40 -7.49
N CYS A 282 -7.76 -18.29 -7.66
CA CYS A 282 -8.87 -18.26 -8.60
C CYS A 282 -8.37 -18.33 -10.05
N LEU A 283 -7.41 -17.48 -10.40
CA LEU A 283 -6.87 -17.36 -11.76
C LEU A 283 -6.15 -18.64 -12.21
N HIS A 284 -5.53 -19.37 -11.30
CA HIS A 284 -4.88 -20.66 -11.57
C HIS A 284 -5.82 -21.68 -12.22
N GLN A 285 -7.11 -21.67 -11.87
CA GLN A 285 -8.10 -22.58 -12.45
C GLN A 285 -8.36 -22.27 -13.94
N ALA A 286 -8.16 -21.01 -14.35
CA ALA A 286 -8.28 -20.58 -15.75
C ALA A 286 -6.95 -20.70 -16.51
N MET A 287 -5.81 -20.41 -15.84
CA MET A 287 -4.48 -20.29 -16.45
C MET A 287 -3.40 -21.00 -15.63
N PRO A 288 -3.47 -22.34 -15.45
CA PRO A 288 -2.57 -23.07 -14.56
C PRO A 288 -1.08 -22.94 -14.93
N GLU A 289 -0.77 -22.76 -16.21
CA GLU A 289 0.62 -22.65 -16.67
C GLU A 289 1.22 -21.23 -16.51
N ALA A 290 0.40 -20.22 -16.17
CA ALA A 290 0.84 -18.83 -16.04
C ALA A 290 0.97 -18.38 -14.59
N VAL A 291 0.24 -18.98 -13.67
CA VAL A 291 0.13 -18.55 -12.28
C VAL A 291 1.19 -19.22 -11.41
N PRO A 292 1.95 -18.47 -10.59
CA PRO A 292 2.88 -19.03 -9.63
C PRO A 292 2.15 -19.77 -8.49
N ALA A 293 2.87 -20.62 -7.80
CA ALA A 293 2.40 -21.20 -6.55
C ALA A 293 2.34 -20.13 -5.43
N GLU A 294 1.50 -20.40 -4.45
CA GLU A 294 1.38 -19.58 -3.24
C GLU A 294 2.71 -19.45 -2.50
N GLY A 295 3.00 -18.26 -1.98
CA GLY A 295 4.20 -17.93 -1.22
C GLY A 295 3.91 -17.58 0.23
N ALA A 296 4.84 -16.88 0.89
CA ALA A 296 4.64 -16.38 2.25
C ALA A 296 3.68 -15.18 2.30
N SER A 297 3.48 -14.49 1.21
CA SER A 297 2.47 -13.44 0.96
C SER A 297 2.36 -12.30 1.95
N CYS A 298 3.27 -12.12 2.89
CA CYS A 298 3.20 -10.99 3.82
C CYS A 298 4.57 -10.43 4.19
N MET A 299 4.57 -9.21 4.68
CA MET A 299 5.66 -8.64 5.45
C MET A 299 5.55 -9.11 6.90
N PHE A 300 6.68 -9.47 7.47
CA PHE A 300 6.81 -9.72 8.91
C PHE A 300 7.40 -8.46 9.54
N ASP A 301 6.54 -7.55 9.94
CA ASP A 301 6.91 -6.34 10.65
C ASP A 301 7.21 -6.66 12.11
N LEU A 302 8.27 -6.04 12.61
CA LEU A 302 8.65 -6.10 14.01
C LEU A 302 8.80 -4.67 14.57
N PRO A 303 7.70 -3.93 14.78
CA PRO A 303 7.77 -2.58 15.32
C PRO A 303 8.38 -2.60 16.72
N MET A 304 9.44 -1.84 16.92
CA MET A 304 10.12 -1.71 18.21
C MET A 304 10.29 -0.25 18.57
N ARG A 305 10.11 0.07 19.86
CA ARG A 305 10.33 1.40 20.41
C ARG A 305 10.91 1.33 21.80
N HIS A 306 11.52 2.43 22.23
CA HIS A 306 11.99 2.55 23.60
C HIS A 306 10.85 2.40 24.61
N ALA A 307 11.13 1.78 25.75
CA ALA A 307 10.19 1.73 26.85
C ALA A 307 9.95 3.14 27.42
N PRO A 308 8.73 3.46 27.92
CA PRO A 308 8.42 4.79 28.47
C PRO A 308 9.37 5.24 29.59
N GLU A 309 9.91 4.31 30.38
CA GLU A 309 10.87 4.54 31.45
C GLU A 309 12.17 5.13 30.88
N VAL A 310 12.69 4.59 29.79
CA VAL A 310 13.93 5.06 29.14
C VAL A 310 13.81 6.55 28.77
N ALA A 311 12.65 6.96 28.23
CA ALA A 311 12.42 8.35 27.87
C ALA A 311 12.36 9.27 29.10
N ARG A 312 11.78 8.80 30.22
CA ARG A 312 11.69 9.55 31.48
C ARG A 312 13.05 9.71 32.17
N GLU A 313 13.91 8.73 32.02
CA GLU A 313 15.26 8.74 32.64
C GLU A 313 16.31 9.42 31.73
N GLY A 314 15.91 10.01 30.61
CA GLY A 314 16.80 10.71 29.67
C GLY A 314 17.63 9.79 28.79
N GLY A 315 17.26 8.51 28.69
CA GLY A 315 17.89 7.55 27.81
C GLY A 315 17.59 7.82 26.31
N ARG A 316 18.31 7.13 25.43
CA ARG A 316 18.16 7.26 23.98
C ARG A 316 16.75 6.80 23.55
N ARG A 317 16.00 7.69 22.93
CA ARG A 317 14.73 7.37 22.31
C ARG A 317 14.96 6.72 20.94
N PHE A 318 14.11 5.79 20.56
CA PHE A 318 14.06 5.21 19.21
C PHE A 318 12.66 4.65 18.92
N ALA A 319 12.30 4.65 17.65
CA ALA A 319 11.23 3.84 17.06
C ALA A 319 11.75 3.31 15.73
N ILE A 320 11.61 2.03 15.49
CA ILE A 320 12.01 1.38 14.23
C ILE A 320 10.98 0.31 13.85
N GLU A 321 10.87 0.08 12.55
CA GLU A 321 9.99 -0.93 11.96
C GLU A 321 10.80 -1.82 10.99
N PRO A 322 11.66 -2.72 11.50
CA PRO A 322 12.39 -3.62 10.63
C PRO A 322 11.43 -4.63 9.99
N VAL A 323 11.46 -4.66 8.66
CA VAL A 323 10.64 -5.53 7.84
C VAL A 323 11.44 -6.75 7.40
N HIS A 324 10.82 -7.90 7.51
CA HIS A 324 11.39 -9.18 7.09
C HIS A 324 10.47 -9.86 6.07
N ASN A 325 11.07 -10.60 5.13
CA ASN A 325 10.34 -11.21 4.03
C ASN A 325 10.49 -12.72 4.04
N GLY A 326 9.43 -13.42 3.66
CA GLY A 326 9.44 -14.87 3.42
C GLY A 326 9.86 -15.23 2.01
N GLY A 327 9.71 -16.48 1.65
CA GLY A 327 9.94 -16.96 0.28
C GLY A 327 8.71 -16.80 -0.59
N THR A 328 8.89 -16.56 -1.89
CA THR A 328 7.80 -16.62 -2.87
C THR A 328 7.51 -18.08 -3.25
N GLY A 329 6.30 -18.36 -3.73
CA GLY A 329 5.98 -19.65 -4.34
C GLY A 329 6.83 -19.94 -5.57
N ALA A 330 6.84 -21.20 -5.99
CA ALA A 330 7.48 -21.60 -7.25
C ALA A 330 6.82 -20.89 -8.44
N ARG A 331 7.65 -20.45 -9.37
CA ARG A 331 7.19 -19.82 -10.62
C ARG A 331 6.91 -20.89 -11.67
N PRO A 332 6.14 -20.59 -12.71
CA PRO A 332 5.79 -21.59 -13.75
C PRO A 332 6.99 -22.29 -14.39
N GLN A 333 8.15 -21.61 -14.48
CA GLN A 333 9.34 -22.10 -15.18
C GLN A 333 10.63 -21.99 -14.35
N ALA A 334 10.53 -21.68 -13.05
CA ALA A 334 11.68 -21.49 -12.18
C ALA A 334 11.32 -21.67 -10.70
N ASP A 335 12.33 -21.87 -9.87
CA ASP A 335 12.18 -21.87 -8.41
C ASP A 335 11.68 -20.50 -7.92
N GLY A 336 11.00 -20.50 -6.78
CA GLY A 336 10.63 -19.29 -6.04
C GLY A 336 11.88 -18.54 -5.56
N LEU A 337 11.69 -17.27 -5.22
CA LEU A 337 12.74 -16.38 -4.72
C LEU A 337 12.78 -16.44 -3.19
N SER A 338 13.97 -16.64 -2.64
CA SER A 338 14.17 -16.73 -1.18
C SER A 338 14.20 -15.32 -0.58
N ALA A 339 13.61 -15.16 0.61
CA ALA A 339 13.61 -13.90 1.38
C ALA A 339 13.28 -12.66 0.54
N THR A 340 12.23 -12.74 -0.25
CA THR A 340 11.89 -11.74 -1.27
C THR A 340 10.69 -10.90 -0.86
N ALA A 341 10.78 -9.60 -1.09
CA ALA A 341 9.75 -8.61 -0.80
C ALA A 341 8.55 -8.68 -1.76
N TYR A 342 7.84 -9.80 -1.78
CA TYR A 342 6.58 -9.98 -2.50
C TYR A 342 5.45 -10.18 -1.49
N PRO A 343 4.30 -9.55 -1.68
CA PRO A 343 3.92 -8.58 -2.74
C PRO A 343 4.29 -7.12 -2.45
N SER A 344 4.90 -6.82 -1.29
CA SER A 344 5.10 -5.44 -0.82
C SER A 344 6.12 -4.64 -1.64
N GLY A 345 7.18 -5.27 -2.13
CA GLY A 345 8.32 -4.59 -2.74
C GLY A 345 9.25 -3.88 -1.75
N VAL A 346 9.07 -4.08 -0.44
CA VAL A 346 9.89 -3.45 0.60
C VAL A 346 11.21 -4.20 0.75
N PHE A 347 12.33 -3.47 0.72
CA PHE A 347 13.65 -4.03 0.99
C PHE A 347 13.86 -4.24 2.49
N GLY A 348 14.47 -5.37 2.86
CA GLY A 348 14.90 -5.60 4.25
C GLY A 348 16.07 -4.70 4.63
N SER A 349 16.03 -4.12 5.85
CA SER A 349 17.13 -3.31 6.39
C SER A 349 18.39 -4.16 6.61
N GLN A 350 19.56 -3.55 6.40
CA GLN A 350 20.84 -4.19 6.75
C GLN A 350 20.96 -4.28 8.28
N VAL A 351 21.65 -5.32 8.76
CA VAL A 351 21.91 -5.54 10.19
C VAL A 351 22.60 -4.34 10.81
N GLU A 352 23.66 -3.86 10.19
CA GLU A 352 24.49 -2.76 10.68
C GLU A 352 23.69 -1.44 10.80
N ILE A 353 22.77 -1.18 9.87
CA ILE A 353 21.89 0.00 9.94
C ILE A 353 20.93 -0.15 11.12
N THR A 354 20.27 -1.30 11.27
CA THR A 354 19.33 -1.55 12.36
C THR A 354 20.01 -1.38 13.72
N GLU A 355 21.19 -1.97 13.91
CA GLU A 355 21.99 -1.85 15.15
C GLU A 355 22.53 -0.44 15.40
N SER A 356 22.73 0.37 14.35
CA SER A 356 23.20 1.75 14.49
C SER A 356 22.10 2.71 14.96
N VAL A 357 20.84 2.44 14.58
CA VAL A 357 19.71 3.33 14.89
C VAL A 357 18.94 2.93 16.13
N ALA A 358 18.99 1.66 16.55
CA ALA A 358 18.33 1.15 17.73
C ALA A 358 19.28 0.32 18.61
N PRO A 359 19.04 0.23 19.94
CA PRO A 359 19.85 -0.58 20.86
C PRO A 359 19.45 -2.06 20.77
N VAL A 360 19.63 -2.65 19.60
CA VAL A 360 19.36 -4.06 19.32
C VAL A 360 20.61 -4.74 18.79
N ILE A 361 20.75 -6.03 19.04
CA ILE A 361 21.79 -6.88 18.47
C ILE A 361 21.11 -7.98 17.67
N ILE A 362 21.48 -8.13 16.39
CA ILE A 362 21.00 -9.20 15.52
C ILE A 362 22.04 -10.31 15.49
N TRP A 363 21.80 -11.36 16.30
CA TRP A 363 22.71 -12.49 16.44
C TRP A 363 22.71 -13.40 15.22
N ARG A 364 21.58 -13.48 14.52
CA ARG A 364 21.40 -14.39 13.42
C ARG A 364 20.42 -13.81 12.41
N ARG A 365 20.78 -13.85 11.13
CA ARG A 365 19.90 -13.60 9.99
C ARG A 365 20.34 -14.48 8.84
N GLU A 366 19.59 -15.53 8.59
CA GLU A 366 19.93 -16.53 7.58
C GLU A 366 18.70 -17.08 6.88
N LEU A 367 18.87 -17.72 5.73
CA LEU A 367 17.82 -18.46 5.06
C LEU A 367 17.46 -19.70 5.89
N ARG A 368 16.16 -19.90 6.12
CA ARG A 368 15.65 -21.08 6.85
C ARG A 368 15.71 -22.30 5.94
N SER A 369 16.56 -23.26 6.28
CA SER A 369 16.68 -24.52 5.54
C SER A 369 15.34 -25.26 5.48
N ASP A 370 15.06 -25.91 4.34
CA ASP A 370 13.87 -26.74 4.08
C ASP A 370 12.52 -26.03 4.23
N SER A 371 12.49 -24.69 4.22
CA SER A 371 11.25 -23.91 4.30
C SER A 371 10.58 -23.68 2.93
N GLY A 372 11.24 -24.02 1.82
CA GLY A 372 10.66 -23.97 0.49
C GLY A 372 9.80 -25.20 0.19
N GLY A 373 8.59 -24.98 -0.37
CA GLY A 373 7.70 -26.06 -0.80
C GLY A 373 8.34 -26.94 -1.89
N ALA A 374 8.14 -28.25 -1.81
CA ALA A 374 8.63 -29.21 -2.79
C ALA A 374 7.73 -29.24 -4.04
N GLY A 375 8.34 -29.38 -5.22
CA GLY A 375 7.62 -29.50 -6.49
C GLY A 375 8.57 -29.68 -7.65
N LYS A 376 8.05 -29.57 -8.90
CA LYS A 376 8.88 -29.54 -10.12
C LYS A 376 9.89 -28.39 -10.04
N TYR A 377 9.42 -27.23 -9.59
CA TYR A 377 10.21 -26.11 -9.14
C TYR A 377 9.94 -25.93 -7.64
N ARG A 378 10.95 -25.51 -6.88
CA ARG A 378 10.86 -25.38 -5.43
C ARG A 378 10.41 -23.98 -5.05
N GLY A 379 9.62 -23.86 -3.98
CA GLY A 379 9.35 -22.58 -3.35
C GLY A 379 10.62 -21.93 -2.78
N GLY A 380 10.64 -20.61 -2.68
CA GLY A 380 11.73 -19.85 -2.07
C GLY A 380 11.82 -20.08 -0.55
N LEU A 381 13.02 -19.92 0.00
CA LEU A 381 13.26 -20.08 1.43
C LEU A 381 12.83 -18.82 2.22
N GLY A 382 12.23 -19.01 3.38
CA GLY A 382 12.04 -17.97 4.37
C GLY A 382 13.32 -17.62 5.12
N GLN A 383 13.20 -16.88 6.22
CA GLN A 383 14.31 -16.43 7.05
C GLN A 383 14.19 -16.95 8.50
N THR A 384 15.33 -17.12 9.16
CA THR A 384 15.44 -17.22 10.61
C THR A 384 16.19 -16.01 11.11
N ILE A 385 15.59 -15.28 12.07
CA ILE A 385 16.15 -14.08 12.65
C ILE A 385 16.13 -14.21 14.17
N GLU A 386 17.26 -13.93 14.79
CA GLU A 386 17.43 -13.92 16.24
C GLU A 386 18.00 -12.57 16.65
N LEU A 387 17.31 -11.90 17.53
CA LEU A 387 17.70 -10.58 18.02
C LEU A 387 17.48 -10.44 19.54
N SER A 388 18.20 -9.52 20.16
CA SER A 388 18.00 -9.07 21.55
C SER A 388 18.06 -7.55 21.62
N SER A 389 17.43 -6.98 22.65
CA SER A 389 17.45 -5.56 22.99
C SER A 389 17.97 -5.36 24.40
#